data_57dddda8d6cdc7895f5b761ea13dd8f6
#
_entry.id   57dddda8d6cdc7895f5b761ea13dd8f6
#
_cell.length_a   1.000
_cell.length_b   1.000
_cell.length_c   1.000
_cell.angle_alpha   90.00
_cell.angle_beta   90.00
_cell.angle_gamma   90.00
#
_symmetry.space_group_name_H-M   'P 1'
#
loop_
_entity.id
_entity.type
_entity.pdbx_description
1 polymer ?
#
loop_
_entity_poly.entity_id
_entity_poly.type
_entity_poly.pdbx_seq_one_letter_code
_entity_poly.pdbx_strand_id
1 'polypeptide(L)'
;FNSQGACQTCGGTGFVRKVDEASLVPDESLTIDEGAVLPWKTLMWSLMTDVCREMGVRTDVPFQELTKEEKEIVYHGPAEKKHIFYKAKNTNQSGELDFTYFNAVYTVENALSKVKDEKGMKRVERFLKEDVCPDCGGTRLSKRARLPKLCGITLADACKMSLSELVEWVNHVPDALPEEMRLMA
;
A
#
# COMPACT_ATOMS: atom_id res chain seq x y z
N PHE A 1 1.72 23.97 11.38
CA PHE A 1 1.27 22.59 11.18
C PHE A 1 -0.05 22.40 11.94
N ASN A 2 -1.17 22.34 11.24
CA ASN A 2 -2.47 21.94 11.76
C ASN A 2 -3.11 20.93 10.81
N SER A 3 -4.24 20.34 11.18
CA SER A 3 -4.95 19.35 10.37
C SER A 3 -5.36 19.87 8.99
N GLN A 4 -5.59 21.17 8.82
CA GLN A 4 -5.94 21.81 7.55
C GLN A 4 -4.75 21.95 6.59
N GLY A 5 -3.54 22.11 7.14
CA GLY A 5 -2.30 22.20 6.37
C GLY A 5 -1.67 20.85 6.05
N ALA A 6 -2.14 19.76 6.67
CA ALA A 6 -1.63 18.41 6.43
C ALA A 6 -2.08 17.87 5.06
N CYS A 7 -1.24 17.08 4.42
CA CYS A 7 -1.60 16.31 3.23
C CYS A 7 -2.73 15.33 3.57
N GLN A 8 -3.83 15.38 2.84
CA GLN A 8 -4.98 14.52 3.11
C GLN A 8 -4.69 13.04 2.81
N THR A 9 -3.87 12.76 1.78
CA THR A 9 -3.54 11.41 1.34
C THR A 9 -2.75 10.64 2.39
N CYS A 10 -1.77 11.27 3.03
CA CYS A 10 -0.93 10.62 4.04
C CYS A 10 -1.22 11.10 5.49
N GLY A 11 -2.24 11.93 5.70
CA GLY A 11 -2.54 12.48 7.02
C GLY A 11 -1.41 13.32 7.62
N GLY A 12 -0.49 13.84 6.79
CA GLY A 12 0.67 14.61 7.26
C GLY A 12 1.89 13.78 7.66
N THR A 13 1.90 12.46 7.42
CA THR A 13 3.07 11.59 7.70
C THR A 13 4.18 11.73 6.66
N GLY A 14 3.84 12.06 5.41
CA GLY A 14 4.76 12.09 4.27
C GLY A 14 4.89 10.76 3.55
N PHE A 15 4.37 9.68 4.11
CA PHE A 15 4.45 8.32 3.59
C PHE A 15 3.07 7.69 3.48
N VAL A 16 2.93 6.73 2.59
CA VAL A 16 1.76 5.88 2.44
C VAL A 16 2.18 4.43 2.53
N ARG A 17 1.30 3.59 3.07
CA ARG A 17 1.51 2.14 3.07
C ARG A 17 0.91 1.57 1.80
N LYS A 18 1.72 0.83 1.06
CA LYS A 18 1.33 0.08 -0.14
C LYS A 18 1.61 -1.39 0.04
N VAL A 19 0.90 -2.21 -0.70
CA VAL A 19 1.21 -3.64 -0.76
C VAL A 19 2.57 -3.83 -1.39
N ASP A 20 3.41 -4.64 -0.75
CA ASP A 20 4.68 -5.08 -1.29
C ASP A 20 4.49 -6.41 -2.00
N GLU A 21 4.39 -6.37 -3.33
CA GLU A 21 4.13 -7.55 -4.16
C GLU A 21 5.17 -8.66 -3.96
N ALA A 22 6.44 -8.29 -3.73
CA ALA A 22 7.50 -9.26 -3.47
C ALA A 22 7.26 -10.08 -2.19
N SER A 23 6.53 -9.51 -1.22
CA SER A 23 6.19 -10.20 0.02
C SER A 23 5.01 -11.17 -0.09
N LEU A 24 4.22 -11.07 -1.18
CA LEU A 24 3.03 -11.90 -1.39
C LEU A 24 3.41 -13.35 -1.74
N VAL A 25 4.52 -13.52 -2.47
CA VAL A 25 5.08 -14.81 -2.87
C VAL A 25 6.56 -14.84 -2.49
N PRO A 26 6.89 -15.07 -1.21
CA PRO A 26 8.28 -15.00 -0.74
C PRO A 26 9.13 -16.18 -1.21
N ASP A 27 8.53 -17.28 -1.61
CA ASP A 27 9.19 -18.48 -2.14
C ASP A 27 8.51 -18.91 -3.45
N GLU A 28 9.09 -18.51 -4.57
CA GLU A 28 8.60 -18.83 -5.90
C GLU A 28 8.86 -20.30 -6.32
N SER A 29 9.62 -21.07 -5.54
CA SER A 29 9.83 -22.50 -5.78
C SER A 29 8.62 -23.33 -5.37
N LEU A 30 7.74 -22.81 -4.52
CA LEU A 30 6.51 -23.46 -4.10
C LEU A 30 5.43 -23.32 -5.18
N THR A 31 4.52 -24.28 -5.20
CA THR A 31 3.28 -24.21 -5.98
C THR A 31 2.22 -23.41 -5.22
N ILE A 32 1.20 -22.92 -5.93
CA ILE A 32 0.05 -22.25 -5.28
C ILE A 32 -0.68 -23.25 -4.36
N ASP A 33 -0.77 -24.53 -4.75
CA ASP A 33 -1.37 -25.59 -3.94
C ASP A 33 -0.62 -25.82 -2.62
N GLU A 34 0.70 -25.65 -2.60
CA GLU A 34 1.56 -25.70 -1.40
C GLU A 34 1.49 -24.43 -0.57
N GLY A 35 0.93 -23.36 -1.13
CA GLY A 35 0.71 -22.08 -0.46
C GLY A 35 1.77 -21.02 -0.76
N ALA A 36 2.32 -21.00 -1.98
CA ALA A 36 3.21 -19.94 -2.47
C ALA A 36 2.63 -18.54 -2.24
N VAL A 37 1.32 -18.37 -2.49
CA VAL A 37 0.62 -17.10 -2.26
C VAL A 37 0.25 -16.96 -0.78
N LEU A 38 1.14 -16.34 -0.04
CA LEU A 38 1.07 -16.27 1.42
C LEU A 38 -0.18 -15.54 1.98
N PRO A 39 -0.70 -14.46 1.36
CA PRO A 39 -1.96 -13.83 1.81
C PRO A 39 -3.15 -14.77 1.81
N TRP A 40 -3.30 -15.63 0.82
CA TRP A 40 -4.41 -16.59 0.76
C TRP A 40 -4.34 -17.63 1.88
N LYS A 41 -3.14 -18.00 2.29
CA LYS A 41 -2.92 -18.95 3.39
C LYS A 41 -3.16 -18.33 4.77
N THR A 42 -2.92 -17.03 4.94
CA THR A 42 -2.83 -16.39 6.26
C THR A 42 -3.91 -15.37 6.56
N LEU A 43 -4.48 -14.74 5.53
CA LEU A 43 -5.49 -13.68 5.65
C LEU A 43 -6.85 -14.10 5.11
N MET A 44 -6.92 -15.17 4.33
CA MET A 44 -8.14 -15.64 3.67
C MET A 44 -8.28 -17.15 3.78
N TRP A 45 -9.39 -17.68 3.29
CA TRP A 45 -9.67 -19.12 3.31
C TRP A 45 -8.90 -19.83 2.18
N SER A 46 -8.53 -21.08 2.43
CA SER A 46 -7.77 -21.94 1.50
C SER A 46 -8.49 -22.21 0.16
N LEU A 47 -9.78 -21.90 0.05
CA LEU A 47 -10.56 -22.05 -1.19
C LEU A 47 -10.09 -21.14 -2.33
N MET A 48 -9.31 -20.10 -2.05
CA MET A 48 -8.85 -19.19 -3.09
C MET A 48 -7.95 -19.87 -4.12
N THR A 49 -7.24 -20.93 -3.73
CA THR A 49 -6.46 -21.76 -4.66
C THR A 49 -7.35 -22.44 -5.70
N ASP A 50 -8.49 -23.02 -5.26
CA ASP A 50 -9.43 -23.66 -6.18
C ASP A 50 -10.06 -22.65 -7.13
N VAL A 51 -10.44 -21.47 -6.62
CA VAL A 51 -10.97 -20.38 -7.45
C VAL A 51 -9.93 -19.88 -8.45
N CYS A 52 -8.66 -19.77 -8.04
CA CYS A 52 -7.54 -19.36 -8.91
C CYS A 52 -7.35 -20.34 -10.08
N ARG A 53 -7.52 -21.64 -9.83
CA ARG A 53 -7.48 -22.66 -10.88
C ARG A 53 -8.59 -22.45 -11.91
N GLU A 54 -9.80 -22.12 -11.46
CA GLU A 54 -10.94 -21.80 -12.35
C GLU A 54 -10.77 -20.44 -13.07
N MET A 55 -9.82 -19.61 -12.64
CA MET A 55 -9.37 -18.42 -13.40
C MET A 55 -8.39 -18.77 -14.52
N GLY A 56 -8.01 -20.05 -14.68
CA GLY A 56 -7.09 -20.52 -15.72
C GLY A 56 -5.61 -20.49 -15.32
N VAL A 57 -5.31 -20.38 -14.02
CA VAL A 57 -3.94 -20.42 -13.51
C VAL A 57 -3.56 -21.84 -13.11
N ARG A 58 -2.38 -22.30 -13.50
CA ARG A 58 -1.82 -23.60 -13.07
C ARG A 58 -1.37 -23.48 -11.61
N THR A 59 -2.01 -24.25 -10.73
CA THR A 59 -1.74 -24.15 -9.29
C THR A 59 -0.80 -25.24 -8.79
N ASP A 60 -0.49 -26.22 -9.63
CA ASP A 60 0.30 -27.43 -9.36
C ASP A 60 1.77 -27.35 -9.83
N VAL A 61 2.16 -26.24 -10.44
CA VAL A 61 3.55 -25.98 -10.87
C VAL A 61 4.20 -24.90 -9.98
N PRO A 62 5.54 -24.87 -9.85
CA PRO A 62 6.24 -23.82 -9.13
C PRO A 62 5.84 -22.42 -9.63
N PHE A 63 5.66 -21.47 -8.72
CA PHE A 63 5.20 -20.12 -9.06
C PHE A 63 6.13 -19.43 -10.08
N GLN A 64 7.43 -19.69 -10.01
CA GLN A 64 8.41 -19.17 -10.98
C GLN A 64 8.14 -19.63 -12.42
N GLU A 65 7.49 -20.79 -12.61
CA GLU A 65 7.19 -21.39 -13.95
C GLU A 65 5.86 -20.91 -14.52
N LEU A 66 5.10 -20.11 -13.77
CA LEU A 66 3.88 -19.48 -14.26
C LEU A 66 4.21 -18.44 -15.33
N THR A 67 3.35 -18.34 -16.34
CA THR A 67 3.46 -17.29 -17.36
C THR A 67 3.22 -15.91 -16.75
N LYS A 68 3.57 -14.87 -17.49
CA LYS A 68 3.32 -13.49 -17.05
C LYS A 68 1.82 -13.22 -16.85
N GLU A 69 1.00 -13.77 -17.73
CA GLU A 69 -0.45 -13.65 -17.68
C GLU A 69 -1.03 -14.35 -16.45
N GLU A 70 -0.52 -15.55 -16.12
CA GLU A 70 -0.93 -16.26 -14.92
C GLU A 70 -0.53 -15.50 -13.64
N LYS A 71 0.71 -14.99 -13.59
CA LYS A 71 1.19 -14.15 -12.48
C LYS A 71 0.34 -12.88 -12.35
N GLU A 72 -0.02 -12.23 -13.46
CA GLU A 72 -0.87 -11.04 -13.46
C GLU A 72 -2.27 -11.35 -12.90
N ILE A 73 -2.84 -12.51 -13.23
CA ILE A 73 -4.11 -12.94 -12.62
C ILE A 73 -3.96 -13.10 -11.12
N VAL A 74 -2.87 -13.70 -10.64
CA VAL A 74 -2.64 -13.91 -9.21
C VAL A 74 -2.51 -12.59 -8.47
N TYR A 75 -1.78 -11.61 -9.03
CA TYR A 75 -1.55 -10.32 -8.38
C TYR A 75 -2.71 -9.34 -8.53
N HIS A 76 -3.32 -9.25 -9.73
CA HIS A 76 -4.24 -8.17 -10.11
C HIS A 76 -5.52 -8.64 -10.80
N GLY A 77 -5.72 -9.96 -10.96
CA GLY A 77 -6.89 -10.50 -11.65
C GLY A 77 -8.21 -9.93 -11.13
N PRO A 78 -9.22 -9.82 -12.02
CA PRO A 78 -10.52 -9.23 -11.67
C PRO A 78 -11.29 -10.09 -10.67
N ALA A 79 -12.14 -9.44 -9.87
CA ALA A 79 -13.04 -10.11 -8.94
C ALA A 79 -14.17 -10.78 -9.72
N GLU A 80 -13.97 -12.02 -10.15
CA GLU A 80 -14.96 -12.84 -10.85
C GLU A 80 -15.54 -13.92 -9.97
N LYS A 81 -16.84 -14.18 -10.12
CA LYS A 81 -17.50 -15.28 -9.44
C LYS A 81 -17.29 -16.57 -10.23
N LYS A 82 -16.69 -17.56 -9.60
CA LYS A 82 -16.44 -18.89 -10.19
C LYS A 82 -17.18 -19.95 -9.41
N HIS A 83 -17.59 -20.97 -10.13
CA HIS A 83 -18.17 -22.18 -9.56
C HIS A 83 -17.05 -23.16 -9.27
N ILE A 84 -16.90 -23.56 -8.02
CA ILE A 84 -15.83 -24.47 -7.58
C ILE A 84 -16.37 -25.72 -6.93
N PHE A 85 -15.69 -26.85 -7.16
CA PHE A 85 -15.83 -28.06 -6.40
C PHE A 85 -14.81 -28.04 -5.26
N TYR A 86 -15.26 -28.02 -4.03
CA TYR A 86 -14.36 -28.09 -2.92
C TYR A 86 -14.46 -29.41 -2.18
N LYS A 87 -13.33 -29.91 -1.69
CA LYS A 87 -13.25 -31.08 -0.82
C LYS A 87 -12.67 -30.64 0.52
N ALA A 88 -13.44 -30.78 1.58
CA ALA A 88 -12.99 -30.42 2.91
C ALA A 88 -11.84 -31.34 3.36
N LYS A 89 -10.72 -30.75 3.79
CA LYS A 89 -9.52 -31.51 4.20
C LYS A 89 -9.74 -32.45 5.39
N ASN A 90 -10.72 -32.17 6.25
CA ASN A 90 -10.95 -32.87 7.50
C ASN A 90 -12.25 -33.69 7.55
N THR A 91 -13.06 -33.65 6.52
CA THR A 91 -14.32 -34.43 6.41
C THR A 91 -14.45 -34.89 4.97
N ASN A 92 -15.03 -36.09 4.78
CA ASN A 92 -15.32 -36.60 3.43
C ASN A 92 -16.45 -35.83 2.71
N GLN A 93 -16.73 -34.60 3.14
CA GLN A 93 -17.72 -33.74 2.51
C GLN A 93 -17.10 -33.04 1.32
N SER A 94 -17.69 -33.24 0.17
CA SER A 94 -17.44 -32.44 -1.05
C SER A 94 -18.71 -31.67 -1.37
N GLY A 95 -18.55 -30.48 -1.88
CA GLY A 95 -19.67 -29.62 -2.25
C GLY A 95 -19.29 -28.70 -3.40
N GLU A 96 -20.32 -28.18 -4.02
CA GLU A 96 -20.19 -27.13 -5.04
C GLU A 96 -20.57 -25.82 -4.41
N LEU A 97 -19.79 -24.79 -4.70
CA LEU A 97 -20.13 -23.44 -4.27
C LEU A 97 -19.62 -22.39 -5.25
N ASP A 98 -20.37 -21.32 -5.34
CA ASP A 98 -19.97 -20.13 -6.07
C ASP A 98 -19.12 -19.23 -5.16
N PHE A 99 -17.88 -18.96 -5.55
CA PHE A 99 -16.99 -18.09 -4.79
C PHE A 99 -16.38 -17.01 -5.68
N THR A 100 -16.24 -15.79 -5.11
CA THR A 100 -15.62 -14.68 -5.84
C THR A 100 -14.11 -14.77 -5.71
N TYR A 101 -13.42 -14.69 -6.84
CA TYR A 101 -11.96 -14.57 -6.87
C TYR A 101 -11.50 -13.25 -6.26
N PHE A 102 -10.51 -13.32 -5.40
CA PHE A 102 -9.83 -12.18 -4.82
C PHE A 102 -8.33 -12.35 -5.02
N ASN A 103 -7.75 -11.52 -5.86
CA ASN A 103 -6.32 -11.52 -6.12
C ASN A 103 -5.49 -11.24 -4.85
N ALA A 104 -4.19 -11.52 -4.92
CA ALA A 104 -3.32 -11.46 -3.74
C ALA A 104 -3.19 -10.03 -3.18
N VAL A 105 -3.09 -9.01 -4.04
CA VAL A 105 -3.02 -7.59 -3.65
C VAL A 105 -4.31 -7.17 -2.95
N TYR A 106 -5.47 -7.41 -3.58
CA TYR A 106 -6.76 -7.08 -3.00
C TYR A 106 -6.99 -7.77 -1.64
N THR A 107 -6.50 -9.02 -1.50
CA THR A 107 -6.62 -9.75 -0.22
C THR A 107 -5.94 -9.00 0.91
N VAL A 108 -4.75 -8.42 0.67
CA VAL A 108 -4.02 -7.62 1.67
C VAL A 108 -4.72 -6.28 1.92
N GLU A 109 -5.14 -5.57 0.87
CA GLU A 109 -5.85 -4.29 0.99
C GLU A 109 -7.17 -4.44 1.77
N ASN A 110 -7.94 -5.47 1.45
CA ASN A 110 -9.19 -5.78 2.15
C ASN A 110 -8.94 -6.16 3.62
N ALA A 111 -7.87 -6.91 3.89
CA ALA A 111 -7.48 -7.21 5.27
C ALA A 111 -7.07 -5.94 6.01
N LEU A 112 -6.26 -5.08 5.40
CA LEU A 112 -5.83 -3.80 5.97
C LEU A 112 -7.02 -2.89 6.31
N SER A 113 -7.99 -2.79 5.41
CA SER A 113 -9.20 -1.96 5.63
C SER A 113 -10.06 -2.43 6.80
N LYS A 114 -9.94 -3.70 7.19
CA LYS A 114 -10.70 -4.34 8.28
C LYS A 114 -9.94 -4.42 9.60
N VAL A 115 -8.68 -3.98 9.63
CA VAL A 115 -7.87 -3.99 10.87
C VAL A 115 -8.48 -3.07 11.90
N LYS A 116 -8.71 -3.60 13.10
CA LYS A 116 -9.28 -2.87 14.25
C LYS A 116 -8.35 -2.84 15.45
N ASP A 117 -7.36 -3.72 15.48
CA ASP A 117 -6.46 -3.91 16.61
C ASP A 117 -5.00 -4.11 16.15
N GLU A 118 -4.08 -4.01 17.09
CA GLU A 118 -2.64 -4.19 16.85
C GLU A 118 -2.31 -5.61 16.36
N LYS A 119 -3.03 -6.62 16.83
CA LYS A 119 -2.83 -8.01 16.41
C LYS A 119 -3.20 -8.21 14.94
N GLY A 120 -4.28 -7.60 14.51
CA GLY A 120 -4.69 -7.57 13.09
C GLY A 120 -3.63 -6.85 12.24
N MET A 121 -3.12 -5.70 12.73
CA MET A 121 -2.08 -4.95 12.02
C MET A 121 -0.80 -5.79 11.83
N LYS A 122 -0.28 -6.44 12.86
CA LYS A 122 0.91 -7.31 12.76
C LYS A 122 0.77 -8.44 11.72
N ARG A 123 -0.45 -8.90 11.46
CA ARG A 123 -0.68 -9.95 10.44
C ARG A 123 -0.59 -9.41 9.01
N VAL A 124 -0.95 -8.15 8.79
CA VAL A 124 -0.97 -7.50 7.47
C VAL A 124 0.33 -6.76 7.19
N GLU A 125 0.97 -6.19 8.21
CA GLU A 125 2.15 -5.33 8.11
C GLU A 125 3.30 -5.95 7.31
N ARG A 126 3.51 -7.25 7.42
CA ARG A 126 4.55 -7.98 6.67
C ARG A 126 4.35 -7.96 5.14
N PHE A 127 3.16 -7.61 4.68
CA PHE A 127 2.82 -7.47 3.26
C PHE A 127 2.82 -6.02 2.79
N LEU A 128 3.22 -5.09 3.67
CA LEU A 128 3.18 -3.67 3.39
C LEU A 128 4.59 -3.10 3.36
N LYS A 129 4.81 -2.16 2.47
CA LYS A 129 5.97 -1.28 2.47
C LYS A 129 5.54 0.17 2.62
N GLU A 130 6.39 0.97 3.24
CA GLU A 130 6.22 2.41 3.26
C GLU A 130 6.84 3.01 2.00
N ASP A 131 6.09 3.86 1.34
CA ASP A 131 6.51 4.58 0.16
C ASP A 131 6.24 6.07 0.35
N VAL A 132 7.04 6.91 -0.30
CA VAL A 132 6.84 8.37 -0.26
C VAL A 132 5.45 8.69 -0.80
N CYS A 133 4.71 9.51 -0.07
CA CYS A 133 3.37 9.90 -0.47
C CYS A 133 3.38 10.54 -1.88
N PRO A 134 2.64 9.99 -2.86
CA PRO A 134 2.68 10.47 -4.25
C PRO A 134 2.08 11.86 -4.40
N ASP A 135 1.19 12.27 -3.50
CA ASP A 135 0.53 13.58 -3.57
C ASP A 135 1.42 14.70 -3.01
N CYS A 136 2.02 14.51 -1.86
CA CYS A 136 2.86 15.54 -1.25
C CYS A 136 4.36 15.38 -1.50
N GLY A 137 4.82 14.27 -2.08
CA GLY A 137 6.24 14.01 -2.31
C GLY A 137 7.07 14.03 -1.03
N GLY A 138 6.52 13.53 0.09
CA GLY A 138 7.19 13.51 1.39
C GLY A 138 7.13 14.84 2.18
N THR A 139 6.59 15.92 1.60
CA THR A 139 6.55 17.24 2.26
C THR A 139 5.58 17.31 3.44
N ARG A 140 4.69 16.35 3.60
CA ARG A 140 3.66 16.27 4.65
C ARG A 140 2.54 17.31 4.52
N LEU A 141 2.68 18.27 3.62
CA LEU A 141 1.83 19.44 3.48
C LEU A 141 0.78 19.22 2.38
N SER A 142 -0.42 19.76 2.60
CA SER A 142 -1.47 19.82 1.59
C SER A 142 -1.03 20.69 0.40
N LYS A 143 -1.68 20.49 -0.76
CA LYS A 143 -1.41 21.28 -1.95
C LYS A 143 -1.53 22.79 -1.66
N ARG A 144 -2.55 23.19 -0.90
CA ARG A 144 -2.77 24.59 -0.50
C ARG A 144 -1.66 25.15 0.39
N ALA A 145 -1.14 24.34 1.32
CA ALA A 145 -0.06 24.75 2.23
C ALA A 145 1.31 24.85 1.55
N ARG A 146 1.48 24.23 0.37
CA ARG A 146 2.69 24.30 -0.46
C ARG A 146 2.74 25.51 -1.41
N LEU A 147 1.63 26.25 -1.60
CA LEU A 147 1.57 27.37 -2.54
C LEU A 147 2.24 28.65 -2.04
N PRO A 148 2.07 29.08 -0.75
CA PRO A 148 2.66 30.31 -0.28
C PRO A 148 4.18 30.28 -0.37
N LYS A 149 4.76 31.39 -0.82
CA LYS A 149 6.21 31.60 -0.91
C LYS A 149 6.61 32.81 -0.09
N LEU A 150 7.72 32.69 0.62
CA LEU A 150 8.37 33.76 1.30
C LEU A 150 9.79 33.89 0.73
N CYS A 151 10.15 35.05 0.19
CA CYS A 151 11.42 35.25 -0.56
C CYS A 151 11.61 34.19 -1.69
N GLY A 152 10.53 33.82 -2.39
CA GLY A 152 10.57 32.83 -3.46
C GLY A 152 10.60 31.37 -3.01
N ILE A 153 10.70 31.09 -1.72
CA ILE A 153 10.86 29.77 -1.11
C ILE A 153 9.54 29.36 -0.46
N THR A 154 9.12 28.12 -0.66
CA THR A 154 7.95 27.54 0.02
C THR A 154 8.34 26.97 1.39
N LEU A 155 7.35 26.77 2.26
CA LEU A 155 7.59 26.07 3.53
C LEU A 155 8.15 24.65 3.31
N ALA A 156 7.73 23.98 2.24
CA ALA A 156 8.24 22.65 1.87
C ALA A 156 9.73 22.69 1.49
N ASP A 157 10.17 23.77 0.82
CA ASP A 157 11.58 23.95 0.45
C ASP A 157 12.41 24.31 1.69
N ALA A 158 11.89 25.20 2.54
CA ALA A 158 12.55 25.55 3.79
C ALA A 158 12.77 24.34 4.72
N CYS A 159 11.80 23.42 4.78
CA CYS A 159 11.95 22.18 5.56
C CYS A 159 13.01 21.20 5.03
N LYS A 160 13.53 21.41 3.82
CA LYS A 160 14.61 20.60 3.23
C LYS A 160 15.99 21.21 3.42
N MET A 161 16.06 22.46 3.85
CA MET A 161 17.32 23.19 4.07
C MET A 161 18.08 22.59 5.26
N SER A 162 19.40 22.64 5.19
CA SER A 162 20.25 22.48 6.36
C SER A 162 20.02 23.62 7.35
N LEU A 163 20.39 23.42 8.60
CA LEU A 163 20.23 24.47 9.62
C LEU A 163 20.97 25.76 9.24
N SER A 164 22.16 25.66 8.61
CA SER A 164 22.94 26.82 8.18
C SER A 164 22.21 27.59 7.08
N GLU A 165 21.73 26.91 6.05
CA GLU A 165 20.95 27.52 4.97
C GLU A 165 19.64 28.14 5.48
N LEU A 166 18.97 27.47 6.44
CA LEU A 166 17.75 27.99 7.05
C LEU A 166 18.01 29.30 7.82
N VAL A 167 19.09 29.36 8.61
CA VAL A 167 19.49 30.57 9.35
C VAL A 167 19.78 31.70 8.37
N GLU A 168 20.54 31.43 7.32
CA GLU A 168 20.88 32.43 6.30
C GLU A 168 19.60 32.95 5.61
N TRP A 169 18.70 32.07 5.23
CA TRP A 169 17.42 32.43 4.62
C TRP A 169 16.56 33.27 5.58
N VAL A 170 16.40 32.84 6.85
CA VAL A 170 15.57 33.55 7.86
C VAL A 170 16.12 34.97 8.09
N ASN A 171 17.43 35.15 8.13
CA ASN A 171 18.05 36.48 8.32
C ASN A 171 17.75 37.45 7.15
N HIS A 172 17.46 36.96 5.94
CA HIS A 172 17.10 37.79 4.79
C HIS A 172 15.56 37.99 4.66
N VAL A 173 14.75 37.29 5.42
CA VAL A 173 13.28 37.41 5.37
C VAL A 173 12.80 38.84 5.69
N PRO A 174 13.31 39.53 6.74
CA PRO A 174 12.87 40.90 7.06
C PRO A 174 13.07 41.89 5.91
N ASP A 175 14.15 41.73 5.11
CA ASP A 175 14.44 42.63 4.00
C ASP A 175 13.43 42.51 2.84
N ALA A 176 12.82 41.36 2.71
CA ALA A 176 11.83 41.06 1.66
C ALA A 176 10.37 41.35 2.09
N LEU A 177 10.14 41.68 3.36
CA LEU A 177 8.81 41.99 3.86
C LEU A 177 8.47 43.49 3.71
N PRO A 178 7.18 43.83 3.51
CA PRO A 178 6.70 45.18 3.65
C PRO A 178 7.09 45.81 5.00
N GLU A 179 7.35 47.10 5.04
CA GLU A 179 7.85 47.77 6.22
C GLU A 179 6.96 47.57 7.46
N GLU A 180 5.65 47.52 7.25
CA GLU A 180 4.65 47.26 8.30
C GLU A 180 4.78 45.87 8.94
N MET A 181 5.35 44.89 8.23
CA MET A 181 5.51 43.50 8.68
C MET A 181 6.90 43.20 9.22
N ARG A 182 7.90 44.07 9.00
CA ARG A 182 9.29 43.85 9.44
C ARG A 182 9.44 43.76 10.95
N LEU A 183 8.57 44.45 11.69
CA LEU A 183 8.56 44.42 13.15
C LEU A 183 8.00 43.11 13.74
N MET A 184 7.38 42.26 12.90
CA MET A 184 6.80 40.95 13.31
C MET A 184 7.70 39.79 12.92
N ALA A 185 8.74 40.01 12.15
CA ALA A 185 9.67 38.98 11.65
C ALA A 185 10.98 39.00 12.44
#